data_0d75c4fd81e83cf66d4dfcea524c16a3
#
_entry.id   0d75c4fd81e83cf66d4dfcea524c16a3
#
_cell.length_a   1.000
_cell.length_b   1.000
_cell.length_c   1.000
_cell.angle_alpha   90.00
_cell.angle_beta   90.00
_cell.angle_gamma   90.00
#
_symmetry.space_group_name_H-M   'P 1'
#
loop_
_entity.id
_entity.type
_entity.pdbx_description
1 polymer ?
#
loop_
_entity_poly.entity_id
_entity_poly.type
_entity_poly.pdbx_seq_one_letter_code
_entity_poly.pdbx_strand_id
1 'polypeptide(L)'
;MISTLPAAKSAINSDPDWRISLHHVLSTLSGVNADALIVLASYHHVPHFEEILRETRRQTQSPILIGCSGSGIIGVEQEREEEPAISILALSLPGAMLSASRLTQEMVDTDPYGVNLASRMGIDPKEVKGLLIFADPFRIDGDGMLAALSAAFPATPIIGGFASPGPEARQTSVFLDSDVYANGASVLAIGGDYDLVPIVSQGCDPIGEAWTITGVQSQWIETISNRPAISVLEETLNALPEDIRLRAKRNVLVGVAIDEYQHDFLRGDFLIRNLVGIDQASGSIAVGTLPRVGQTIQFQMRDAATADLDLSLMLEQARMQIGGRTPVAAVLCTCNGRGAGLFGRPHHDAVAVGRKLHQIPLTGLFCAGEIGPIGKRSFVHGFTASIGVIVPSR
;
A
#
# COMPACT_ATOMS: atom_id res chain seq x y z
N MET A 1 32.08 14.59 -11.97
CA MET A 1 31.15 14.22 -13.07
C MET A 1 29.87 13.73 -12.38
N ILE A 2 28.75 14.41 -12.62
CA ILE A 2 27.43 13.95 -12.18
C ILE A 2 27.14 12.69 -12.98
N SER A 3 26.81 11.59 -12.32
CA SER A 3 26.43 10.35 -13.01
C SER A 3 25.22 10.64 -13.89
N THR A 4 25.28 10.26 -15.14
CA THR A 4 24.14 10.36 -16.08
C THR A 4 23.21 9.14 -16.01
N LEU A 5 23.58 8.15 -15.22
CA LEU A 5 22.81 6.92 -15.03
C LEU A 5 22.10 6.94 -13.68
N PRO A 6 20.84 6.42 -13.62
CA PRO A 6 20.14 6.29 -12.37
C PRO A 6 20.91 5.36 -11.42
N ALA A 7 20.84 5.69 -10.13
CA ALA A 7 21.40 4.87 -9.08
C ALA A 7 20.45 4.85 -7.88
N ALA A 8 20.32 3.70 -7.25
CA ALA A 8 19.62 3.58 -5.98
C ALA A 8 20.38 2.62 -5.07
N LYS A 9 20.28 2.86 -3.78
CA LYS A 9 20.70 1.92 -2.73
C LYS A 9 19.64 1.90 -1.64
N SER A 10 19.45 0.74 -1.06
CA SER A 10 18.64 0.61 0.15
C SER A 10 19.39 -0.18 1.21
N ALA A 11 19.09 0.11 2.46
CA ALA A 11 19.63 -0.61 3.59
C ALA A 11 18.61 -0.67 4.71
N ILE A 12 18.63 -1.77 5.46
CA ILE A 12 17.84 -1.98 6.67
C ILE A 12 18.75 -2.48 7.79
N ASN A 13 18.48 -2.01 9.00
CA ASN A 13 19.14 -2.52 10.19
C ASN A 13 18.14 -2.54 11.36
N SER A 14 18.28 -3.53 12.27
CA SER A 14 17.37 -3.78 13.38
C SER A 14 18.03 -3.67 14.75
N ASP A 15 19.13 -2.93 14.86
CA ASP A 15 19.73 -2.66 16.17
C ASP A 15 18.77 -1.82 17.03
N PRO A 16 18.54 -2.19 18.32
CA PRO A 16 17.69 -1.42 19.21
C PRO A 16 18.19 0.00 19.49
N ASP A 17 19.50 0.22 19.45
CA ASP A 17 20.06 1.58 19.48
C ASP A 17 19.95 2.21 18.08
N TRP A 18 19.06 3.20 17.96
CA TRP A 18 18.83 3.90 16.71
C TRP A 18 20.11 4.50 16.09
N ARG A 19 21.09 4.88 16.91
CA ARG A 19 22.36 5.47 16.43
C ARG A 19 23.19 4.44 15.72
N ILE A 20 23.27 3.23 16.27
CA ILE A 20 23.96 2.09 15.66
C ILE A 20 23.23 1.69 14.38
N SER A 21 21.89 1.53 14.48
CA SER A 21 21.05 1.19 13.34
C SER A 21 21.20 2.19 12.21
N LEU A 22 21.05 3.48 12.49
CA LEU A 22 21.17 4.54 11.49
C LEU A 22 22.57 4.63 10.89
N HIS A 23 23.63 4.49 11.72
CA HIS A 23 25.01 4.49 11.23
C HIS A 23 25.26 3.37 10.21
N HIS A 24 24.80 2.15 10.49
CA HIS A 24 24.91 1.02 9.56
C HIS A 24 24.17 1.29 8.25
N VAL A 25 22.93 1.78 8.34
CA VAL A 25 22.13 2.10 7.17
C VAL A 25 22.82 3.17 6.32
N LEU A 26 23.21 4.30 6.90
CA LEU A 26 23.82 5.40 6.16
C LEU A 26 25.20 5.04 5.58
N SER A 27 26.01 4.22 6.28
CA SER A 27 27.29 3.75 5.75
C SER A 27 27.11 2.90 4.48
N THR A 28 26.06 2.06 4.44
CA THR A 28 25.73 1.24 3.25
C THR A 28 25.27 2.12 2.07
N LEU A 29 24.60 3.22 2.34
CA LEU A 29 24.11 4.16 1.31
C LEU A 29 25.20 5.07 0.76
N SER A 30 26.41 5.04 1.34
CA SER A 30 27.52 5.90 0.93
C SER A 30 27.81 5.80 -0.57
N GLY A 31 28.14 6.96 -1.19
CA GLY A 31 28.44 7.07 -2.62
C GLY A 31 27.21 7.26 -3.52
N VAL A 32 25.99 7.31 -2.98
CA VAL A 32 24.80 7.77 -3.72
C VAL A 32 24.58 9.24 -3.39
N ASN A 33 24.59 10.10 -4.40
CA ASN A 33 24.16 11.50 -4.27
C ASN A 33 22.63 11.52 -4.47
N ALA A 34 21.90 11.38 -3.36
CA ALA A 34 20.48 11.14 -3.41
C ALA A 34 19.68 12.42 -3.70
N ASP A 35 18.84 12.37 -4.74
CA ASP A 35 17.83 13.39 -5.06
C ASP A 35 16.63 13.29 -4.12
N ALA A 36 16.32 12.07 -3.66
CA ALA A 36 15.26 11.80 -2.69
C ALA A 36 15.60 10.60 -1.79
N LEU A 37 15.08 10.64 -0.56
CA LEU A 37 15.14 9.56 0.42
C LEU A 37 13.74 9.11 0.80
N ILE A 38 13.56 7.79 0.95
CA ILE A 38 12.41 7.20 1.61
C ILE A 38 12.90 6.59 2.91
N VAL A 39 12.43 7.13 4.04
CA VAL A 39 12.85 6.71 5.39
C VAL A 39 11.68 6.06 6.09
N LEU A 40 11.83 4.80 6.45
CA LEU A 40 10.84 4.03 7.18
C LEU A 40 11.46 3.53 8.48
N ALA A 41 10.78 3.77 9.59
CA ALA A 41 11.28 3.38 10.90
C ALA A 41 10.17 2.75 11.74
N SER A 42 10.50 1.69 12.48
CA SER A 42 9.53 1.05 13.35
C SER A 42 9.14 1.96 14.53
N TYR A 43 7.93 1.77 15.05
CA TYR A 43 7.41 2.52 16.20
C TYR A 43 8.32 2.46 17.44
N HIS A 44 9.20 1.49 17.54
CA HIS A 44 10.18 1.37 18.63
C HIS A 44 11.10 2.60 18.71
N HIS A 45 11.29 3.33 17.62
CA HIS A 45 12.13 4.51 17.55
C HIS A 45 11.36 5.84 17.67
N VAL A 46 10.07 5.82 18.04
CA VAL A 46 9.22 7.03 18.18
C VAL A 46 9.91 8.16 18.95
N PRO A 47 10.58 7.95 20.12
CA PRO A 47 11.21 9.03 20.86
C PRO A 47 12.37 9.72 20.12
N HIS A 48 12.84 9.13 19.02
CA HIS A 48 14.06 9.52 18.32
C HIS A 48 13.85 9.83 16.83
N PHE A 49 12.61 9.91 16.36
CA PHE A 49 12.35 10.17 14.93
C PHE A 49 12.95 11.49 14.46
N GLU A 50 12.82 12.57 15.24
CA GLU A 50 13.40 13.86 14.85
C GLU A 50 14.92 13.82 14.72
N GLU A 51 15.61 13.13 15.63
CA GLU A 51 17.06 12.95 15.57
C GLU A 51 17.47 12.09 14.36
N ILE A 52 16.73 11.00 14.10
CA ILE A 52 16.96 10.10 12.95
C ILE A 52 16.84 10.90 11.65
N LEU A 53 15.78 11.67 11.45
CA LEU A 53 15.57 12.46 10.24
C LEU A 53 16.63 13.54 10.07
N ARG A 54 16.90 14.29 11.14
CA ARG A 54 17.91 15.36 11.14
C ARG A 54 19.32 14.81 10.79
N GLU A 55 19.72 13.70 11.41
CA GLU A 55 21.00 13.07 11.16
C GLU A 55 21.09 12.49 9.75
N THR A 56 20.01 11.86 9.27
CA THR A 56 19.89 11.36 7.89
C THR A 56 20.11 12.48 6.89
N ARG A 57 19.40 13.60 7.03
CA ARG A 57 19.57 14.76 6.12
C ARG A 57 20.95 15.40 6.22
N ARG A 58 21.47 15.50 7.43
CA ARG A 58 22.81 16.06 7.65
C ARG A 58 23.90 15.28 6.92
N GLN A 59 23.82 13.94 6.93
CA GLN A 59 24.84 13.08 6.31
C GLN A 59 24.64 12.92 4.80
N THR A 60 23.41 12.83 4.32
CA THR A 60 23.11 12.60 2.90
C THR A 60 23.00 13.89 2.09
N GLN A 61 22.65 14.99 2.74
CA GLN A 61 22.36 16.29 2.10
C GLN A 61 21.26 16.20 1.02
N SER A 62 20.44 15.14 1.04
CA SER A 62 19.33 14.98 0.09
C SER A 62 18.32 16.11 0.23
N PRO A 63 17.86 16.72 -0.87
CA PRO A 63 16.87 17.80 -0.84
C PRO A 63 15.50 17.33 -0.39
N ILE A 64 15.16 16.07 -0.62
CA ILE A 64 13.83 15.48 -0.34
C ILE A 64 13.99 14.28 0.58
N LEU A 65 13.13 14.24 1.61
CA LEU A 65 12.93 13.07 2.45
C LEU A 65 11.44 12.89 2.74
N ILE A 66 10.91 11.71 2.45
CA ILE A 66 9.56 11.32 2.87
C ILE A 66 9.58 9.98 3.62
N GLY A 67 8.52 9.67 4.32
CA GLY A 67 8.38 8.37 4.97
C GLY A 67 7.36 8.34 6.08
N CYS A 68 7.39 7.30 6.89
CA CYS A 68 6.51 7.14 8.03
C CYS A 68 6.99 6.07 9.02
N SER A 69 6.26 5.96 10.14
CA SER A 69 6.42 4.87 11.09
C SER A 69 5.67 3.61 10.65
N GLY A 70 6.20 2.44 11.01
CA GLY A 70 5.59 1.13 10.74
C GLY A 70 5.62 0.21 11.96
N SER A 71 4.74 -0.79 12.00
CA SER A 71 4.80 -1.89 12.97
C SER A 71 5.90 -2.89 12.61
N GLY A 72 6.14 -3.08 11.31
CA GLY A 72 7.26 -3.80 10.74
C GLY A 72 7.86 -3.04 9.57
N ILE A 73 9.14 -3.28 9.31
CA ILE A 73 9.94 -2.58 8.30
C ILE A 73 10.55 -3.59 7.34
N ILE A 74 10.61 -3.21 6.07
CA ILE A 74 11.02 -4.09 4.98
C ILE A 74 12.26 -3.51 4.28
N GLY A 75 13.18 -4.40 3.94
CA GLY A 75 14.34 -4.14 3.08
C GLY A 75 14.49 -5.21 2.00
N VAL A 76 15.63 -5.23 1.33
CA VAL A 76 15.90 -6.24 0.30
C VAL A 76 15.88 -7.63 0.93
N GLU A 77 14.96 -8.49 0.50
CA GLU A 77 14.79 -9.88 0.97
C GLU A 77 14.65 -10.04 2.49
N GLN A 78 14.30 -8.96 3.21
CA GLN A 78 14.18 -8.96 4.66
C GLN A 78 12.91 -8.21 5.11
N GLU A 79 12.22 -8.80 6.09
CA GLU A 79 11.10 -8.23 6.81
C GLU A 79 11.42 -8.28 8.30
N ARG A 80 11.28 -7.17 8.99
CA ARG A 80 11.50 -7.01 10.42
C ARG A 80 10.17 -6.71 11.08
N GLU A 81 9.49 -7.77 11.53
CA GLU A 81 8.18 -7.70 12.15
C GLU A 81 8.33 -7.55 13.67
N GLU A 82 7.60 -6.60 14.26
CA GLU A 82 7.53 -6.39 15.72
C GLU A 82 8.89 -6.19 16.41
N GLU A 83 9.89 -5.74 15.69
CA GLU A 83 11.22 -5.44 16.24
C GLU A 83 11.71 -4.04 15.81
N PRO A 84 12.67 -3.44 16.55
CA PRO A 84 13.28 -2.19 16.12
C PRO A 84 13.87 -2.32 14.73
N ALA A 85 13.60 -1.36 13.86
CA ALA A 85 14.22 -1.33 12.54
C ALA A 85 14.17 0.07 11.91
N ILE A 86 15.19 0.38 11.11
CA ILE A 86 15.25 1.55 10.23
C ILE A 86 15.61 1.05 8.83
N SER A 87 14.82 1.43 7.83
CA SER A 87 15.12 1.18 6.41
C SER A 87 15.12 2.50 5.65
N ILE A 88 16.14 2.69 4.82
CA ILE A 88 16.27 3.88 3.97
C ILE A 88 16.54 3.44 2.54
N LEU A 89 15.80 4.03 1.60
CA LEU A 89 16.06 3.95 0.16
C LEU A 89 16.54 5.33 -0.30
N ALA A 90 17.75 5.36 -0.87
CA ALA A 90 18.34 6.54 -1.48
C ALA A 90 18.23 6.44 -3.01
N LEU A 91 17.66 7.47 -3.62
CA LEU A 91 17.37 7.56 -5.04
C LEU A 91 18.18 8.69 -5.67
N SER A 92 18.99 8.37 -6.68
CA SER A 92 19.63 9.34 -7.60
C SER A 92 19.03 9.11 -9.00
N LEU A 93 18.20 10.04 -9.45
CA LEU A 93 17.34 9.91 -10.63
C LEU A 93 17.58 11.10 -11.59
N PRO A 94 18.69 11.09 -12.35
CA PRO A 94 18.97 12.17 -13.33
C PRO A 94 17.83 12.33 -14.34
N GLY A 95 17.34 13.56 -14.51
CA GLY A 95 16.22 13.86 -15.40
C GLY A 95 14.82 13.61 -14.78
N ALA A 96 14.78 13.18 -13.50
CA ALA A 96 13.49 13.09 -12.81
C ALA A 96 12.94 14.47 -12.45
N MET A 97 11.62 14.60 -12.52
CA MET A 97 10.87 15.60 -11.78
C MET A 97 10.47 14.99 -10.44
N LEU A 98 11.01 15.53 -9.35
CA LEU A 98 10.69 15.11 -8.00
C LEU A 98 10.18 16.30 -7.20
N SER A 99 9.05 16.13 -6.53
CA SER A 99 8.50 17.13 -5.62
C SER A 99 7.84 16.45 -4.43
N ALA A 100 8.16 16.90 -3.24
CA ALA A 100 7.55 16.39 -2.02
C ALA A 100 6.65 17.44 -1.39
N SER A 101 5.52 17.02 -0.85
CA SER A 101 4.55 17.90 -0.22
C SER A 101 3.84 17.21 0.94
N ARG A 102 3.38 18.00 1.88
CA ARG A 102 2.47 17.55 2.93
C ARG A 102 1.02 17.74 2.49
N LEU A 103 0.19 16.72 2.71
CA LEU A 103 -1.25 16.78 2.54
C LEU A 103 -1.93 16.68 3.91
N THR A 104 -2.83 17.61 4.22
CA THR A 104 -3.54 17.65 5.50
C THR A 104 -5.04 17.37 5.28
N GLN A 105 -5.74 16.99 6.36
CA GLN A 105 -7.20 16.81 6.32
C GLN A 105 -7.90 18.12 5.91
N GLU A 106 -7.42 19.27 6.40
CA GLU A 106 -7.97 20.58 6.02
C GLU A 106 -7.85 20.84 4.51
N MET A 107 -6.77 20.42 3.87
CA MET A 107 -6.63 20.54 2.41
C MET A 107 -7.65 19.70 1.68
N VAL A 108 -7.92 18.48 2.17
CA VAL A 108 -8.94 17.56 1.61
C VAL A 108 -10.35 18.14 1.81
N ASP A 109 -10.68 18.59 3.03
CA ASP A 109 -12.00 19.14 3.38
C ASP A 109 -12.35 20.40 2.59
N THR A 110 -11.35 21.25 2.37
CA THR A 110 -11.55 22.52 1.64
C THR A 110 -11.51 22.38 0.13
N ASP A 111 -10.99 21.27 -0.39
CA ASP A 111 -10.93 20.96 -1.83
C ASP A 111 -11.18 19.47 -2.12
N PRO A 112 -12.37 18.94 -1.78
CA PRO A 112 -12.68 17.51 -1.93
C PRO A 112 -12.72 17.03 -3.38
N TYR A 113 -12.81 17.97 -4.32
CA TYR A 113 -12.79 17.69 -5.75
C TYR A 113 -11.43 17.92 -6.42
N GLY A 114 -10.38 18.26 -5.62
CA GLY A 114 -9.01 18.38 -6.09
C GLY A 114 -8.75 19.51 -7.09
N VAL A 115 -9.63 20.51 -7.19
CA VAL A 115 -9.54 21.58 -8.23
C VAL A 115 -8.26 22.39 -8.12
N ASN A 116 -7.85 22.72 -6.89
CA ASN A 116 -6.67 23.50 -6.60
C ASN A 116 -5.59 22.70 -5.84
N LEU A 117 -5.83 21.44 -5.57
CA LEU A 117 -5.01 20.64 -4.68
C LEU A 117 -3.56 20.52 -5.18
N ALA A 118 -3.37 20.23 -6.45
CA ALA A 118 -2.05 20.14 -7.06
C ALA A 118 -1.26 21.46 -6.94
N SER A 119 -1.92 22.62 -7.17
CA SER A 119 -1.31 23.94 -7.00
C SER A 119 -0.96 24.22 -5.55
N ARG A 120 -1.82 23.86 -4.59
CA ARG A 120 -1.55 24.00 -3.14
C ARG A 120 -0.40 23.13 -2.68
N MET A 121 -0.22 21.97 -3.31
CA MET A 121 0.91 21.06 -3.08
C MET A 121 2.19 21.53 -3.80
N GLY A 122 2.11 22.53 -4.69
CA GLY A 122 3.25 22.98 -5.48
C GLY A 122 3.70 21.99 -6.54
N ILE A 123 2.78 21.17 -7.05
CA ILE A 123 3.05 20.08 -8.02
C ILE A 123 2.31 20.37 -9.32
N ASP A 124 3.03 20.36 -10.46
CA ASP A 124 2.39 20.43 -11.79
C ASP A 124 1.88 19.04 -12.20
N PRO A 125 0.56 18.84 -12.33
CA PRO A 125 0.00 17.52 -12.68
C PRO A 125 0.46 16.98 -14.03
N LYS A 126 0.87 17.86 -14.95
CA LYS A 126 1.31 17.45 -16.30
C LYS A 126 2.65 16.73 -16.32
N GLU A 127 3.47 16.98 -15.32
CA GLU A 127 4.80 16.38 -15.20
C GLU A 127 4.82 15.12 -14.36
N VAL A 128 3.71 14.82 -13.61
CA VAL A 128 3.62 13.69 -12.70
C VAL A 128 3.25 12.42 -13.42
N LYS A 129 4.01 11.35 -13.17
CA LYS A 129 3.78 9.99 -13.68
C LYS A 129 3.47 8.98 -12.58
N GLY A 130 3.58 9.38 -11.31
CA GLY A 130 3.21 8.60 -10.16
C GLY A 130 3.32 9.37 -8.85
N LEU A 131 2.50 9.01 -7.88
CA LEU A 131 2.55 9.52 -6.51
C LEU A 131 2.86 8.38 -5.55
N LEU A 132 3.89 8.58 -4.72
CA LEU A 132 4.16 7.74 -3.56
C LEU A 132 3.68 8.47 -2.31
N ILE A 133 2.87 7.80 -1.47
CA ILE A 133 2.21 8.42 -0.33
C ILE A 133 2.35 7.58 0.94
N PHE A 134 2.63 8.25 2.07
CA PHE A 134 2.54 7.69 3.41
C PHE A 134 1.62 8.56 4.25
N ALA A 135 0.59 7.99 4.86
CA ALA A 135 -0.47 8.73 5.54
C ALA A 135 -0.73 8.24 6.96
N ASP A 136 -1.24 9.12 7.82
CA ASP A 136 -1.76 8.75 9.14
C ASP A 136 -3.15 8.13 9.01
N PRO A 137 -3.42 6.92 9.56
CA PRO A 137 -4.73 6.28 9.40
C PRO A 137 -5.83 6.82 10.32
N PHE A 138 -5.48 7.67 11.31
CA PHE A 138 -6.40 8.07 12.36
C PHE A 138 -6.97 9.48 12.19
N ARG A 139 -6.28 10.33 11.43
CA ARG A 139 -6.56 11.77 11.34
C ARG A 139 -6.62 12.28 9.91
N ILE A 140 -6.66 11.38 8.92
CA ILE A 140 -6.98 11.71 7.53
C ILE A 140 -8.02 10.73 7.00
N ASP A 141 -9.03 11.25 6.33
CA ASP A 141 -9.99 10.45 5.57
C ASP A 141 -9.29 9.91 4.32
N GLY A 142 -8.97 8.62 4.34
CA GLY A 142 -8.24 7.97 3.26
C GLY A 142 -9.00 7.95 1.93
N ASP A 143 -10.29 7.70 1.96
CA ASP A 143 -11.12 7.65 0.73
C ASP A 143 -11.30 9.06 0.16
N GLY A 144 -11.59 10.06 1.00
CA GLY A 144 -11.66 11.46 0.59
C GLY A 144 -10.33 11.99 0.04
N MET A 145 -9.23 11.66 0.71
CA MET A 145 -7.88 11.99 0.27
C MET A 145 -7.59 11.44 -1.14
N LEU A 146 -7.85 10.14 -1.36
CA LEU A 146 -7.61 9.50 -2.66
C LEU A 146 -8.56 10.01 -3.75
N ALA A 147 -9.80 10.37 -3.40
CA ALA A 147 -10.73 11.00 -4.33
C ALA A 147 -10.22 12.37 -4.79
N ALA A 148 -9.79 13.22 -3.86
CA ALA A 148 -9.24 14.55 -4.16
C ALA A 148 -7.93 14.47 -4.98
N LEU A 149 -7.01 13.56 -4.59
CA LEU A 149 -5.77 13.33 -5.34
C LEU A 149 -6.01 12.76 -6.74
N SER A 150 -6.95 11.80 -6.89
CA SER A 150 -7.27 11.23 -8.20
C SER A 150 -7.91 12.25 -9.13
N ALA A 151 -8.64 13.23 -8.60
CA ALA A 151 -9.19 14.33 -9.37
C ALA A 151 -8.11 15.38 -9.74
N ALA A 152 -7.19 15.69 -8.82
CA ALA A 152 -6.09 16.62 -9.04
C ALA A 152 -5.03 16.04 -10.02
N PHE A 153 -4.81 14.72 -10.02
CA PHE A 153 -3.83 14.00 -10.83
C PHE A 153 -4.51 12.86 -11.63
N PRO A 154 -5.30 13.18 -12.66
CA PRO A 154 -6.07 12.17 -13.39
C PRO A 154 -5.19 11.09 -14.02
N ALA A 155 -5.59 9.83 -13.85
CA ALA A 155 -4.90 8.64 -14.37
C ALA A 155 -3.45 8.45 -13.87
N THR A 156 -3.00 9.22 -12.90
CA THR A 156 -1.71 9.04 -12.24
C THR A 156 -1.83 7.95 -11.17
N PRO A 157 -1.00 6.91 -11.19
CA PRO A 157 -1.03 5.88 -10.15
C PRO A 157 -0.59 6.47 -8.81
N ILE A 158 -1.35 6.17 -7.76
CA ILE A 158 -1.03 6.53 -6.37
C ILE A 158 -0.73 5.23 -5.63
N ILE A 159 0.47 5.11 -5.12
CA ILE A 159 0.97 3.94 -4.41
C ILE A 159 1.42 4.35 -3.02
N GLY A 160 1.28 3.47 -2.06
CA GLY A 160 1.79 3.70 -0.72
C GLY A 160 1.01 2.96 0.35
N GLY A 161 0.96 3.55 1.54
CA GLY A 161 0.26 2.95 2.64
C GLY A 161 0.09 3.87 3.85
N PHE A 162 -0.76 3.44 4.75
CA PHE A 162 -0.95 4.08 6.03
C PHE A 162 0.09 3.60 7.03
N ALA A 163 0.68 4.54 7.73
CA ALA A 163 1.58 4.27 8.85
C ALA A 163 0.92 3.33 9.87
N SER A 164 1.69 2.49 10.51
CA SER A 164 1.19 1.56 11.52
C SER A 164 1.63 1.98 12.91
N PRO A 165 0.73 1.94 13.90
CA PRO A 165 1.07 2.22 15.29
C PRO A 165 1.76 1.02 15.95
N GLY A 166 2.37 1.26 17.10
CA GLY A 166 2.73 0.21 18.05
C GLY A 166 1.48 -0.36 18.75
N PRO A 167 1.62 -1.45 19.52
CA PRO A 167 0.50 -2.18 20.10
C PRO A 167 -0.31 -1.36 21.12
N GLU A 168 0.29 -0.38 21.78
CA GLU A 168 -0.37 0.40 22.85
C GLU A 168 -0.83 1.80 22.43
N ALA A 169 -0.43 2.28 21.26
CA ALA A 169 -0.66 3.66 20.87
C ALA A 169 -1.41 3.76 19.54
N ARG A 170 -2.54 4.49 19.55
CA ARG A 170 -3.14 5.01 18.30
C ARG A 170 -2.37 6.24 17.80
N GLN A 171 -1.03 6.11 17.72
CA GLN A 171 -0.14 7.17 17.27
C GLN A 171 0.76 6.64 16.19
N THR A 172 0.75 7.35 15.08
CA THR A 172 1.65 7.13 13.95
C THR A 172 2.39 8.42 13.64
N SER A 173 3.46 8.30 12.89
CA SER A 173 4.26 9.45 12.47
C SER A 173 4.45 9.42 10.97
N VAL A 174 4.31 10.58 10.35
CA VAL A 174 4.57 10.83 8.93
C VAL A 174 5.77 11.76 8.84
N PHE A 175 6.70 11.44 7.94
CA PHE A 175 7.97 12.17 7.81
C PHE A 175 7.98 12.99 6.53
N LEU A 176 8.36 14.24 6.64
CA LEU A 176 8.66 15.10 5.51
C LEU A 176 9.87 15.95 5.85
N ASP A 177 10.92 15.78 5.11
CA ASP A 177 12.23 16.41 5.33
C ASP A 177 12.79 16.12 6.74
N SER A 178 12.94 17.14 7.59
CA SER A 178 13.40 16.96 8.97
C SER A 178 12.26 16.94 9.99
N ASP A 179 11.02 17.04 9.54
CA ASP A 179 9.86 17.19 10.42
C ASP A 179 9.11 15.87 10.59
N VAL A 180 8.59 15.68 11.80
CA VAL A 180 7.75 14.55 12.19
C VAL A 180 6.33 15.05 12.47
N TYR A 181 5.37 14.52 11.75
CA TYR A 181 3.96 14.91 11.88
C TYR A 181 3.13 13.75 12.42
N ALA A 182 2.23 14.06 13.36
CA ALA A 182 1.29 13.08 13.93
C ALA A 182 -0.01 12.96 13.11
N ASN A 183 -0.12 13.62 11.95
CA ASN A 183 -1.32 13.61 11.11
C ASN A 183 -0.99 13.94 9.65
N GLY A 184 -1.97 13.73 8.77
CA GLY A 184 -1.85 14.04 7.35
C GLY A 184 -1.08 12.98 6.58
N ALA A 185 -0.50 13.37 5.45
CA ALA A 185 0.29 12.50 4.59
C ALA A 185 1.52 13.23 4.05
N SER A 186 2.60 12.48 3.81
CA SER A 186 3.72 12.90 2.96
C SER A 186 3.55 12.29 1.57
N VAL A 187 3.72 13.11 0.55
CA VAL A 187 3.53 12.73 -0.86
C VAL A 187 4.78 13.05 -1.63
N LEU A 188 5.30 12.09 -2.38
CA LEU A 188 6.36 12.29 -3.36
C LEU A 188 5.77 12.13 -4.77
N ALA A 189 5.79 13.19 -5.55
CA ALA A 189 5.51 13.15 -6.97
C ALA A 189 6.76 12.73 -7.73
N ILE A 190 6.61 11.79 -8.63
CA ILE A 190 7.66 11.25 -9.50
C ILE A 190 7.23 11.46 -10.96
N GLY A 191 8.12 11.98 -11.77
CA GLY A 191 7.88 12.22 -13.19
C GLY A 191 9.17 12.50 -13.95
N GLY A 192 9.11 13.33 -15.00
CA GLY A 192 10.24 13.54 -15.89
C GLY A 192 10.59 12.25 -16.65
N ASP A 193 11.82 11.80 -16.55
CA ASP A 193 12.32 10.60 -17.25
C ASP A 193 11.99 9.28 -16.52
N TYR A 194 11.09 9.29 -15.52
CA TYR A 194 10.74 8.09 -14.74
C TYR A 194 9.24 7.91 -14.61
N ASP A 195 8.83 6.63 -14.69
CA ASP A 195 7.48 6.16 -14.41
C ASP A 195 7.44 5.45 -13.04
N LEU A 196 6.29 5.50 -12.37
CA LEU A 196 5.97 4.65 -11.23
C LEU A 196 5.02 3.54 -11.68
N VAL A 197 5.52 2.31 -11.79
CA VAL A 197 4.72 1.14 -12.19
C VAL A 197 4.08 0.52 -10.95
N PRO A 198 2.74 0.53 -10.85
CA PRO A 198 2.03 -0.04 -9.72
C PRO A 198 1.88 -1.55 -9.83
N ILE A 199 1.97 -2.24 -8.69
CA ILE A 199 1.63 -3.65 -8.52
C ILE A 199 0.74 -3.75 -7.29
N VAL A 200 -0.47 -4.28 -7.44
CA VAL A 200 -1.42 -4.46 -6.34
C VAL A 200 -1.82 -5.92 -6.28
N SER A 201 -1.37 -6.61 -5.23
CA SER A 201 -1.73 -8.00 -4.95
C SER A 201 -2.68 -8.06 -3.78
N GLN A 202 -3.95 -8.30 -4.05
CA GLN A 202 -4.99 -8.38 -3.02
C GLN A 202 -4.94 -9.68 -2.22
N GLY A 203 -4.26 -10.69 -2.75
CA GLY A 203 -4.03 -11.95 -2.06
C GLY A 203 -5.29 -12.78 -1.83
N CYS A 204 -6.32 -12.61 -2.66
CA CYS A 204 -7.61 -13.27 -2.53
C CYS A 204 -7.99 -13.99 -3.82
N ASP A 205 -8.76 -15.06 -3.68
CA ASP A 205 -9.42 -15.77 -4.78
C ASP A 205 -10.93 -15.64 -4.69
N PRO A 206 -11.62 -15.32 -5.81
CA PRO A 206 -13.07 -15.36 -5.84
C PRO A 206 -13.60 -16.77 -5.61
N ILE A 207 -14.67 -16.88 -4.81
CA ILE A 207 -15.40 -18.13 -4.58
C ILE A 207 -16.88 -17.94 -4.94
N GLY A 208 -17.40 -18.87 -5.72
CA GLY A 208 -18.77 -18.78 -6.23
C GLY A 208 -18.97 -17.66 -7.26
N GLU A 209 -20.22 -17.28 -7.44
CA GLU A 209 -20.66 -16.31 -8.43
C GLU A 209 -20.68 -14.88 -7.85
N ALA A 210 -20.78 -13.89 -8.73
CA ALA A 210 -21.07 -12.51 -8.34
C ALA A 210 -22.58 -12.33 -8.10
N TRP A 211 -22.92 -11.56 -7.09
CA TRP A 211 -24.30 -11.38 -6.61
C TRP A 211 -24.63 -9.91 -6.44
N THR A 212 -25.91 -9.55 -6.59
CA THR A 212 -26.39 -8.18 -6.34
C THR A 212 -26.97 -8.06 -4.94
N ILE A 213 -26.56 -7.03 -4.18
CA ILE A 213 -27.13 -6.65 -2.90
C ILE A 213 -28.54 -6.09 -3.12
N THR A 214 -29.53 -6.61 -2.41
CA THR A 214 -30.94 -6.19 -2.53
C THR A 214 -31.53 -5.60 -1.26
N GLY A 215 -30.86 -5.76 -0.10
CA GLY A 215 -31.26 -5.13 1.16
C GLY A 215 -30.07 -4.84 2.05
N VAL A 216 -30.06 -3.66 2.67
CA VAL A 216 -28.97 -3.20 3.56
C VAL A 216 -29.53 -2.40 4.73
N GLN A 217 -28.84 -2.51 5.89
CA GLN A 217 -29.04 -1.66 7.05
C GLN A 217 -27.67 -1.29 7.64
N SER A 218 -27.22 -0.04 7.44
CA SER A 218 -25.87 0.40 7.82
C SER A 218 -24.81 -0.50 7.18
N GLN A 219 -23.96 -1.14 7.97
CA GLN A 219 -22.92 -2.08 7.50
C GLN A 219 -23.44 -3.52 7.26
N TRP A 220 -24.72 -3.78 7.53
CA TRP A 220 -25.33 -5.09 7.38
C TRP A 220 -25.93 -5.25 5.99
N ILE A 221 -25.56 -6.32 5.30
CA ILE A 221 -26.24 -6.81 4.11
C ILE A 221 -27.31 -7.78 4.59
N GLU A 222 -28.58 -7.39 4.44
CA GLU A 222 -29.73 -8.20 4.86
C GLU A 222 -30.08 -9.23 3.78
N THR A 223 -30.13 -8.78 2.53
CA THR A 223 -30.49 -9.65 1.40
C THR A 223 -29.56 -9.49 0.20
N ILE A 224 -29.29 -10.62 -0.44
CA ILE A 224 -28.53 -10.76 -1.69
C ILE A 224 -29.44 -11.49 -2.66
N SER A 225 -29.70 -10.93 -3.85
CA SER A 225 -30.63 -11.47 -4.85
C SER A 225 -31.99 -11.86 -4.24
N ASN A 226 -32.53 -10.99 -3.37
CA ASN A 226 -33.81 -11.16 -2.64
C ASN A 226 -33.85 -12.40 -1.71
N ARG A 227 -32.73 -12.90 -1.26
CA ARG A 227 -32.59 -14.00 -0.31
C ARG A 227 -31.78 -13.56 0.92
N PRO A 228 -31.96 -14.13 2.11
CA PRO A 228 -31.12 -13.82 3.26
C PRO A 228 -29.63 -13.96 2.90
N ALA A 229 -28.81 -12.99 3.29
CA ALA A 229 -27.40 -12.93 2.90
C ALA A 229 -26.63 -14.16 3.39
N ILE A 230 -26.95 -14.67 4.58
CA ILE A 230 -26.37 -15.93 5.12
C ILE A 230 -26.64 -17.11 4.20
N SER A 231 -27.88 -17.24 3.69
CA SER A 231 -28.25 -18.39 2.85
C SER A 231 -27.43 -18.43 1.55
N VAL A 232 -27.15 -17.24 0.97
CA VAL A 232 -26.30 -17.15 -0.23
C VAL A 232 -24.85 -17.48 0.10
N LEU A 233 -24.33 -17.02 1.25
CA LEU A 233 -22.99 -17.38 1.72
C LEU A 233 -22.86 -18.89 1.97
N GLU A 234 -23.81 -19.50 2.64
CA GLU A 234 -23.82 -20.95 2.92
C GLU A 234 -23.91 -21.78 1.63
N GLU A 235 -24.76 -21.37 0.67
CA GLU A 235 -24.86 -22.00 -0.64
C GLU A 235 -23.53 -21.92 -1.39
N THR A 236 -22.93 -20.72 -1.43
CA THR A 236 -21.62 -20.51 -2.05
C THR A 236 -20.56 -21.44 -1.44
N LEU A 237 -20.46 -21.49 -0.11
CA LEU A 237 -19.51 -22.36 0.57
C LEU A 237 -19.78 -23.85 0.34
N ASN A 238 -21.08 -24.26 0.31
CA ASN A 238 -21.44 -25.68 0.13
C ASN A 238 -21.23 -26.16 -1.31
N ALA A 239 -21.20 -25.28 -2.29
CA ALA A 239 -20.88 -25.58 -3.68
C ALA A 239 -19.39 -25.84 -3.92
N LEU A 240 -18.50 -25.44 -2.98
CA LEU A 240 -17.06 -25.63 -3.11
C LEU A 240 -16.63 -27.09 -2.89
N PRO A 241 -15.57 -27.57 -3.56
CA PRO A 241 -14.88 -28.80 -3.19
C PRO A 241 -14.53 -28.83 -1.70
N GLU A 242 -14.53 -30.01 -1.10
CA GLU A 242 -14.43 -30.16 0.36
C GLU A 242 -13.17 -29.53 0.95
N ASP A 243 -12.01 -29.71 0.31
CA ASP A 243 -10.73 -29.14 0.71
C ASP A 243 -10.75 -27.59 0.68
N ILE A 244 -11.31 -27.01 -0.36
CA ILE A 244 -11.46 -25.56 -0.49
C ILE A 244 -12.49 -25.03 0.51
N ARG A 245 -13.61 -25.73 0.68
CA ARG A 245 -14.65 -25.35 1.64
C ARG A 245 -14.13 -25.29 3.09
N LEU A 246 -13.29 -26.26 3.49
CA LEU A 246 -12.70 -26.27 4.83
C LEU A 246 -11.77 -25.08 5.07
N ARG A 247 -11.02 -24.68 4.05
CA ARG A 247 -10.15 -23.49 4.09
C ARG A 247 -10.99 -22.20 4.06
N ALA A 248 -11.97 -22.12 3.19
CA ALA A 248 -12.83 -20.96 3.02
C ALA A 248 -13.60 -20.59 4.29
N LYS A 249 -14.18 -21.56 5.01
CA LYS A 249 -15.01 -21.32 6.22
C LYS A 249 -14.37 -20.40 7.27
N ARG A 250 -13.04 -20.32 7.33
CA ARG A 250 -12.30 -19.47 8.29
C ARG A 250 -11.69 -18.23 7.65
N ASN A 251 -11.77 -18.12 6.32
CA ASN A 251 -11.00 -17.17 5.54
C ASN A 251 -11.86 -16.43 4.51
N VAL A 252 -13.19 -16.35 4.73
CA VAL A 252 -14.12 -15.65 3.84
C VAL A 252 -14.00 -14.15 4.02
N LEU A 253 -13.91 -13.47 2.90
CA LEU A 253 -13.97 -12.03 2.77
C LEU A 253 -15.07 -11.68 1.76
N VAL A 254 -15.38 -10.39 1.63
CA VAL A 254 -16.36 -9.89 0.66
C VAL A 254 -15.65 -8.95 -0.30
N GLY A 255 -15.67 -9.28 -1.58
CA GLY A 255 -15.29 -8.37 -2.65
C GLY A 255 -16.49 -7.51 -3.07
N VAL A 256 -16.31 -6.21 -3.09
CA VAL A 256 -17.30 -5.24 -3.62
C VAL A 256 -16.80 -4.78 -4.98
N ALA A 257 -17.60 -4.96 -6.03
CA ALA A 257 -17.22 -4.60 -7.39
C ALA A 257 -16.92 -3.10 -7.48
N ILE A 258 -15.82 -2.78 -8.19
CA ILE A 258 -15.35 -1.40 -8.39
C ILE A 258 -16.15 -0.74 -9.53
N ASP A 259 -16.39 -1.52 -10.58
CA ASP A 259 -17.21 -1.12 -11.72
C ASP A 259 -18.37 -2.10 -11.86
N GLU A 260 -19.58 -1.65 -11.53
CA GLU A 260 -20.82 -2.45 -11.54
C GLU A 260 -21.37 -2.69 -12.96
N TYR A 261 -20.81 -2.00 -13.97
CA TYR A 261 -21.25 -2.11 -15.37
C TYR A 261 -20.50 -3.17 -16.17
N GLN A 262 -19.55 -3.89 -15.52
CA GLN A 262 -18.87 -5.00 -16.17
C GLN A 262 -19.79 -6.22 -16.31
N HIS A 263 -19.70 -6.91 -17.44
CA HIS A 263 -20.43 -8.17 -17.65
C HIS A 263 -19.72 -9.36 -17.01
N ASP A 264 -18.40 -9.38 -17.08
CA ASP A 264 -17.55 -10.44 -16.54
C ASP A 264 -16.57 -9.86 -15.52
N PHE A 265 -16.55 -10.43 -14.34
CA PHE A 265 -15.66 -10.01 -13.26
C PHE A 265 -14.45 -10.94 -13.20
N LEU A 266 -13.27 -10.34 -13.16
CA LEU A 266 -11.99 -11.02 -13.04
C LEU A 266 -11.37 -10.78 -11.65
N ARG A 267 -10.31 -11.52 -11.36
CA ARG A 267 -9.47 -11.26 -10.20
C ARG A 267 -8.96 -9.81 -10.27
N GLY A 268 -9.08 -9.08 -9.16
CA GLY A 268 -8.68 -7.67 -9.09
C GLY A 268 -9.79 -6.65 -9.33
N ASP A 269 -10.98 -7.05 -9.83
CA ASP A 269 -12.09 -6.12 -10.09
C ASP A 269 -12.90 -5.75 -8.84
N PHE A 270 -12.51 -6.29 -7.69
CA PHE A 270 -13.21 -6.10 -6.43
C PHE A 270 -12.34 -5.41 -5.38
N LEU A 271 -12.93 -4.54 -4.57
CA LEU A 271 -12.36 -4.08 -3.31
C LEU A 271 -12.66 -5.10 -2.22
N ILE A 272 -11.61 -5.65 -1.62
CA ILE A 272 -11.74 -6.67 -0.59
C ILE A 272 -12.06 -6.01 0.75
N ARG A 273 -13.05 -6.56 1.44
CA ARG A 273 -13.54 -6.10 2.74
C ARG A 273 -13.74 -7.27 3.69
N ASN A 274 -13.53 -7.01 4.98
CA ASN A 274 -13.78 -7.99 6.03
C ASN A 274 -15.26 -8.37 6.08
N LEU A 275 -15.52 -9.65 6.30
CA LEU A 275 -16.76 -10.12 6.87
C LEU A 275 -16.63 -9.98 8.40
N VAL A 276 -17.25 -8.92 8.98
CA VAL A 276 -17.04 -8.54 10.39
C VAL A 276 -18.07 -9.13 11.34
N GLY A 277 -19.13 -9.71 10.81
CA GLY A 277 -20.16 -10.33 11.63
C GLY A 277 -21.19 -11.12 10.84
N ILE A 278 -21.86 -12.04 11.51
CA ILE A 278 -22.97 -12.84 11.01
C ILE A 278 -24.07 -12.82 12.08
N ASP A 279 -25.29 -12.43 11.70
CA ASP A 279 -26.46 -12.51 12.55
C ASP A 279 -27.39 -13.61 12.06
N GLN A 280 -27.39 -14.74 12.74
CA GLN A 280 -28.20 -15.91 12.44
C GLN A 280 -29.72 -15.63 12.57
N ALA A 281 -30.12 -14.69 13.44
CA ALA A 281 -31.53 -14.42 13.69
C ALA A 281 -32.16 -13.64 12.53
N SER A 282 -31.48 -12.65 11.99
CA SER A 282 -31.93 -11.85 10.84
C SER A 282 -31.52 -12.45 9.49
N GLY A 283 -30.54 -13.35 9.46
CA GLY A 283 -29.95 -13.88 8.24
C GLY A 283 -29.01 -12.91 7.53
N SER A 284 -28.51 -11.88 8.26
CA SER A 284 -27.68 -10.81 7.72
C SER A 284 -26.19 -11.04 7.95
N ILE A 285 -25.35 -10.45 7.08
CA ILE A 285 -23.89 -10.42 7.23
C ILE A 285 -23.40 -8.97 7.34
N ALA A 286 -22.46 -8.69 8.23
CA ALA A 286 -21.83 -7.38 8.36
C ALA A 286 -20.50 -7.33 7.62
N VAL A 287 -20.27 -6.26 6.88
CA VAL A 287 -19.06 -6.04 6.09
C VAL A 287 -18.31 -4.78 6.55
N GLY A 288 -16.98 -4.78 6.40
CA GLY A 288 -16.11 -3.68 6.82
C GLY A 288 -16.18 -2.45 5.90
N THR A 289 -17.38 -2.12 5.41
CA THR A 289 -17.69 -0.93 4.62
C THR A 289 -19.18 -0.60 4.75
N LEU A 290 -19.64 0.49 4.15
CA LEU A 290 -21.04 0.81 4.03
C LEU A 290 -21.56 0.31 2.67
N PRO A 291 -22.24 -0.86 2.63
CA PRO A 291 -22.78 -1.39 1.38
C PRO A 291 -24.02 -0.61 0.92
N ARG A 292 -24.33 -0.70 -0.37
CA ARG A 292 -25.51 -0.07 -0.97
C ARG A 292 -26.32 -1.11 -1.76
N VAL A 293 -27.63 -0.95 -1.75
CA VAL A 293 -28.52 -1.72 -2.64
C VAL A 293 -28.13 -1.47 -4.10
N GLY A 294 -28.09 -2.53 -4.89
CA GLY A 294 -27.67 -2.51 -6.29
C GLY A 294 -26.19 -2.77 -6.50
N GLN A 295 -25.35 -2.76 -5.45
CA GLN A 295 -23.93 -3.11 -5.59
C GLN A 295 -23.76 -4.60 -5.90
N THR A 296 -22.76 -4.90 -6.72
CA THR A 296 -22.31 -6.27 -6.99
C THR A 296 -21.25 -6.65 -5.98
N ILE A 297 -21.42 -7.84 -5.39
CA ILE A 297 -20.42 -8.47 -4.51
C ILE A 297 -20.09 -9.86 -5.01
N GLN A 298 -18.89 -10.34 -4.60
CA GLN A 298 -18.49 -11.73 -4.74
C GLN A 298 -17.76 -12.15 -3.47
N PHE A 299 -18.07 -13.32 -2.93
CA PHE A 299 -17.30 -13.84 -1.81
C PHE A 299 -15.89 -14.18 -2.26
N GLN A 300 -14.94 -13.98 -1.37
CA GLN A 300 -13.53 -14.17 -1.63
C GLN A 300 -12.93 -15.05 -0.54
N MET A 301 -11.92 -15.83 -0.88
CA MET A 301 -11.13 -16.60 0.07
C MET A 301 -9.71 -16.06 0.12
N ARG A 302 -9.15 -15.95 1.34
CA ARG A 302 -7.77 -15.57 1.55
C ARG A 302 -7.06 -16.55 2.46
N ASP A 303 -5.99 -17.13 1.97
CA ASP A 303 -5.02 -17.88 2.78
C ASP A 303 -3.60 -17.69 2.22
N ALA A 304 -2.61 -18.34 2.84
CA ALA A 304 -1.21 -18.22 2.43
C ALA A 304 -0.99 -18.62 0.96
N ALA A 305 -1.65 -19.68 0.51
CA ALA A 305 -1.46 -20.20 -0.86
C ALA A 305 -2.06 -19.25 -1.90
N THR A 306 -3.27 -18.73 -1.65
CA THR A 306 -3.90 -17.76 -2.54
C THR A 306 -3.13 -16.45 -2.60
N ALA A 307 -2.62 -15.99 -1.45
CA ALA A 307 -1.85 -14.76 -1.37
C ALA A 307 -0.47 -14.88 -2.07
N ASP A 308 0.20 -16.02 -1.95
CA ASP A 308 1.48 -16.32 -2.63
C ASP A 308 1.29 -16.36 -4.16
N LEU A 309 0.27 -17.07 -4.61
CA LEU A 309 -0.05 -17.19 -6.04
C LEU A 309 -0.40 -15.82 -6.65
N ASP A 310 -1.27 -15.06 -5.98
CA ASP A 310 -1.69 -13.75 -6.46
C ASP A 310 -0.50 -12.79 -6.59
N LEU A 311 0.36 -12.71 -5.57
CA LEU A 311 1.57 -11.88 -5.63
C LEU A 311 2.49 -12.30 -6.79
N SER A 312 2.69 -13.62 -6.98
CA SER A 312 3.51 -14.13 -8.08
C SER A 312 2.96 -13.74 -9.45
N LEU A 313 1.63 -13.82 -9.64
CA LEU A 313 0.97 -13.43 -10.90
C LEU A 313 1.08 -11.93 -11.16
N MET A 314 0.83 -11.09 -10.14
CA MET A 314 0.91 -9.64 -10.27
C MET A 314 2.35 -9.17 -10.56
N LEU A 315 3.35 -9.77 -9.92
CA LEU A 315 4.77 -9.50 -10.22
C LEU A 315 5.15 -9.89 -11.66
N GLU A 316 4.61 -11.01 -12.17
CA GLU A 316 4.88 -11.42 -13.56
C GLU A 316 4.21 -10.47 -14.56
N GLN A 317 2.97 -10.04 -14.31
CA GLN A 317 2.31 -9.02 -15.14
C GLN A 317 3.08 -7.70 -15.16
N ALA A 318 3.56 -7.25 -14.00
CA ALA A 318 4.39 -6.04 -13.91
C ALA A 318 5.70 -6.18 -14.69
N ARG A 319 6.34 -7.34 -14.66
CA ARG A 319 7.53 -7.63 -15.48
C ARG A 319 7.25 -7.46 -16.97
N MET A 320 6.10 -7.97 -17.45
CA MET A 320 5.67 -7.79 -18.84
C MET A 320 5.41 -6.30 -19.15
N GLN A 321 4.76 -5.57 -18.25
CA GLN A 321 4.50 -4.13 -18.39
C GLN A 321 5.78 -3.30 -18.40
N ILE A 322 6.73 -3.61 -17.53
CA ILE A 322 8.06 -2.98 -17.49
C ILE A 322 8.81 -3.24 -18.82
N GLY A 323 8.64 -4.44 -19.37
CA GLY A 323 9.30 -4.82 -20.63
C GLY A 323 10.82 -4.90 -20.49
N GLY A 324 11.55 -4.37 -21.45
CA GLY A 324 13.02 -4.37 -21.41
C GLY A 324 13.66 -3.26 -20.58
N ARG A 325 12.87 -2.45 -19.86
CA ARG A 325 13.39 -1.38 -18.99
C ARG A 325 14.00 -2.00 -17.72
N THR A 326 15.09 -1.41 -17.23
CA THR A 326 15.71 -1.85 -15.98
C THR A 326 15.09 -1.10 -14.81
N PRO A 327 14.39 -1.78 -13.86
CA PRO A 327 13.89 -1.14 -12.66
C PRO A 327 15.02 -0.54 -11.83
N VAL A 328 14.78 0.64 -11.25
CA VAL A 328 15.78 1.34 -10.42
C VAL A 328 15.63 0.98 -8.95
N ALA A 329 14.39 0.99 -8.46
CA ALA A 329 14.06 0.71 -7.06
C ALA A 329 12.59 0.35 -6.91
N ALA A 330 12.22 -0.20 -5.75
CA ALA A 330 10.83 -0.43 -5.38
C ALA A 330 10.52 -0.02 -3.94
N VAL A 331 9.24 0.31 -3.71
CA VAL A 331 8.67 0.51 -2.38
C VAL A 331 7.54 -0.50 -2.19
N LEU A 332 7.59 -1.26 -1.10
CA LEU A 332 6.59 -2.29 -0.75
C LEU A 332 5.81 -1.87 0.49
N CYS A 333 4.52 -1.67 0.33
CA CYS A 333 3.57 -1.45 1.40
C CYS A 333 2.70 -2.71 1.53
N THR A 334 2.90 -3.47 2.59
CA THR A 334 2.20 -4.74 2.80
C THR A 334 1.30 -4.67 4.05
N CYS A 335 0.18 -5.36 4.03
CA CYS A 335 -0.76 -5.36 5.15
C CYS A 335 -0.13 -5.97 6.40
N ASN A 336 -0.42 -5.39 7.58
CA ASN A 336 -0.04 -5.96 8.88
C ASN A 336 -0.52 -7.42 9.07
N GLY A 337 -1.54 -7.84 8.36
CA GLY A 337 -2.04 -9.21 8.36
C GLY A 337 -1.34 -10.14 7.36
N ARG A 338 -0.24 -9.71 6.74
CA ARG A 338 0.67 -10.55 5.93
C ARG A 338 1.86 -11.01 6.79
N GLY A 339 3.02 -11.22 6.23
CA GLY A 339 4.21 -11.61 6.97
C GLY A 339 4.16 -13.04 7.52
N ALA A 340 4.95 -13.29 8.55
CA ALA A 340 5.11 -14.64 9.14
C ALA A 340 3.79 -15.21 9.68
N GLY A 341 2.89 -14.35 10.15
CA GLY A 341 1.58 -14.76 10.66
C GLY A 341 0.69 -15.41 9.60
N LEU A 342 0.72 -14.93 8.36
CA LEU A 342 -0.02 -15.51 7.24
C LEU A 342 0.74 -16.69 6.60
N PHE A 343 2.02 -16.48 6.30
CA PHE A 343 2.78 -17.41 5.46
C PHE A 343 3.47 -18.52 6.25
N GLY A 344 3.47 -18.46 7.59
CA GLY A 344 4.17 -19.42 8.44
C GLY A 344 5.70 -19.36 8.33
N ARG A 345 6.23 -18.35 7.63
CA ARG A 345 7.66 -18.11 7.43
C ARG A 345 7.92 -16.60 7.28
N PRO A 346 9.06 -16.08 7.76
CA PRO A 346 9.42 -14.67 7.59
C PRO A 346 9.84 -14.36 6.15
N HIS A 347 9.90 -13.07 5.84
CA HIS A 347 10.49 -12.50 4.63
C HIS A 347 9.78 -12.86 3.33
N HIS A 348 8.51 -13.30 3.38
CA HIS A 348 7.82 -13.83 2.22
C HIS A 348 7.69 -12.83 1.07
N ASP A 349 7.08 -11.67 1.33
CA ASP A 349 6.80 -10.68 0.29
C ASP A 349 8.10 -10.03 -0.22
N ALA A 350 9.03 -9.69 0.68
CA ALA A 350 10.31 -9.11 0.32
C ALA A 350 11.15 -10.04 -0.58
N VAL A 351 11.17 -11.34 -0.26
CA VAL A 351 11.87 -12.34 -1.07
C VAL A 351 11.18 -12.56 -2.42
N ALA A 352 9.83 -12.58 -2.46
CA ALA A 352 9.08 -12.72 -3.71
C ALA A 352 9.38 -11.56 -4.67
N VAL A 353 9.35 -10.33 -4.16
CA VAL A 353 9.69 -9.11 -4.91
C VAL A 353 11.13 -9.15 -5.39
N GLY A 354 12.08 -9.44 -4.49
CA GLY A 354 13.50 -9.51 -4.82
C GLY A 354 13.79 -10.51 -5.95
N ARG A 355 13.25 -11.71 -5.87
CA ARG A 355 13.43 -12.75 -6.90
C ARG A 355 12.88 -12.36 -8.26
N LYS A 356 11.71 -11.73 -8.29
CA LYS A 356 11.01 -11.39 -9.55
C LYS A 356 11.54 -10.11 -10.20
N LEU A 357 12.04 -9.17 -9.41
CA LEU A 357 12.55 -7.88 -9.88
C LEU A 357 14.09 -7.78 -9.85
N HIS A 358 14.80 -8.92 -9.82
CA HIS A 358 16.28 -8.98 -9.91
C HIS A 358 17.01 -8.26 -8.78
N GLN A 359 16.52 -8.41 -7.54
CA GLN A 359 17.15 -7.87 -6.32
C GLN A 359 17.42 -6.36 -6.36
N ILE A 360 16.49 -5.60 -6.95
CA ILE A 360 16.58 -4.13 -6.95
C ILE A 360 16.55 -3.58 -5.52
N PRO A 361 17.11 -2.38 -5.29
CA PRO A 361 16.95 -1.67 -4.03
C PRO A 361 15.48 -1.58 -3.62
N LEU A 362 15.15 -2.05 -2.42
CA LEU A 362 13.80 -2.17 -1.88
C LEU A 362 13.75 -1.59 -0.48
N THR A 363 12.76 -0.77 -0.20
CA THR A 363 12.32 -0.41 1.15
C THR A 363 10.84 -0.62 1.28
N GLY A 364 10.33 -0.75 2.48
CA GLY A 364 8.90 -0.95 2.68
C GLY A 364 8.51 -1.03 4.15
N LEU A 365 7.21 -1.18 4.38
CA LEU A 365 6.65 -1.31 5.73
C LEU A 365 5.40 -2.20 5.73
N PHE A 366 5.09 -2.69 6.92
CA PHE A 366 3.80 -3.27 7.21
C PHE A 366 2.81 -2.15 7.54
N CYS A 367 1.72 -2.07 6.78
CA CYS A 367 0.77 -0.95 6.76
C CYS A 367 -0.51 -1.23 7.54
N ALA A 368 -1.13 -0.17 8.08
CA ALA A 368 -2.50 -0.22 8.61
C ALA A 368 -3.58 -0.14 7.51
N GLY A 369 -3.18 -0.08 6.25
CA GLY A 369 -3.97 -0.05 5.04
C GLY A 369 -3.06 0.29 3.86
N GLU A 370 -3.22 -0.39 2.76
CA GLU A 370 -2.41 -0.21 1.56
C GLU A 370 -3.11 0.73 0.59
N ILE A 371 -2.33 1.49 -0.18
CA ILE A 371 -2.84 2.39 -1.21
C ILE A 371 -2.33 1.91 -2.57
N GLY A 372 -3.26 1.69 -3.50
CA GLY A 372 -2.89 1.25 -4.83
C GLY A 372 -4.03 1.37 -5.85
N PRO A 373 -3.72 1.41 -7.15
CA PRO A 373 -4.73 1.53 -8.18
C PRO A 373 -5.36 0.19 -8.54
N ILE A 374 -6.66 0.23 -8.86
CA ILE A 374 -7.36 -0.77 -9.63
C ILE A 374 -7.91 -0.07 -10.87
N GLY A 375 -7.51 -0.54 -12.03
CA GLY A 375 -7.77 0.19 -13.27
C GLY A 375 -7.12 1.58 -13.26
N LYS A 376 -7.94 2.64 -13.39
CA LYS A 376 -7.46 4.03 -13.43
C LYS A 376 -7.63 4.81 -12.12
N ARG A 377 -8.11 4.17 -11.07
CA ARG A 377 -8.39 4.82 -9.78
C ARG A 377 -7.65 4.13 -8.67
N SER A 378 -7.15 4.91 -7.71
CA SER A 378 -6.49 4.37 -6.51
C SER A 378 -7.46 4.28 -5.35
N PHE A 379 -7.28 3.25 -4.53
CA PHE A 379 -8.16 2.90 -3.42
C PHE A 379 -7.34 2.58 -2.16
N VAL A 380 -8.03 2.65 -1.02
CA VAL A 380 -7.53 2.05 0.23
C VAL A 380 -7.88 0.57 0.21
N HIS A 381 -6.86 -0.25 0.38
CA HIS A 381 -6.95 -1.70 0.44
C HIS A 381 -6.73 -2.22 1.87
N GLY A 382 -7.17 -3.43 2.09
CA GLY A 382 -6.76 -4.27 3.22
C GLY A 382 -6.25 -5.61 2.68
N PHE A 383 -5.42 -6.29 3.45
CA PHE A 383 -4.86 -7.61 3.13
C PHE A 383 -3.88 -7.67 1.94
N THR A 384 -3.56 -6.54 1.36
CA THR A 384 -2.90 -6.37 0.07
C THR A 384 -1.39 -6.23 0.24
N ALA A 385 -0.64 -6.50 -0.82
CA ALA A 385 0.70 -5.97 -1.02
C ALA A 385 0.64 -4.95 -2.17
N SER A 386 0.93 -3.70 -1.88
CA SER A 386 1.01 -2.60 -2.83
C SER A 386 2.46 -2.21 -3.07
N ILE A 387 2.91 -2.26 -4.32
CA ILE A 387 4.30 -2.07 -4.68
C ILE A 387 4.40 -0.99 -5.74
N GLY A 388 5.24 0.00 -5.52
CA GLY A 388 5.62 0.99 -6.52
C GLY A 388 7.01 0.71 -7.06
N VAL A 389 7.12 0.43 -8.35
CA VAL A 389 8.41 0.18 -9.02
C VAL A 389 8.79 1.41 -9.83
N ILE A 390 9.94 2.02 -9.52
CA ILE A 390 10.49 3.16 -10.26
C ILE A 390 11.28 2.63 -11.44
N VAL A 391 10.90 3.05 -12.63
CA VAL A 391 11.55 2.63 -13.89
C VAL A 391 11.83 3.84 -14.78
N PRO A 392 12.90 3.84 -15.59
CA PRO A 392 13.06 4.85 -16.62
C PRO A 392 11.88 4.85 -17.59
N SER A 393 11.41 6.03 -18.01
CA SER A 393 10.36 6.16 -19.04
C SER A 393 10.82 5.61 -20.39
N ARG A 394 9.90 5.34 -21.30
CA ARG A 394 10.19 4.91 -22.66
C ARG A 394 10.61 6.07 -23.53
#